data_b7276a6918db96d4409dba3cc26c7a4f
#
_entry.id   b7276a6918db96d4409dba3cc26c7a4f
#
_cell.length_a   1.000
_cell.length_b   1.000
_cell.length_c   1.000
_cell.angle_alpha   90.00
_cell.angle_beta   90.00
_cell.angle_gamma   90.00
#
_symmetry.space_group_name_H-M   'P 1'
#
loop_
_entity.id
_entity.type
_entity.pdbx_description
1 polymer ?
#
loop_
_entity_poly.entity_id
_entity_poly.type
_entity_poly.pdbx_seq_one_letter_code
_entity_poly.pdbx_strand_id
1 'polypeptide(L)'
;MSNHFSMGAINKTTNQYEYPKIANKINKYKCPSCEKDVIFRNGKIKQPHFAHYKSNNPCSYYEKPNETQIHKDAKLLMKTLLDNKKTIFIERECNYCDTNGRPFNYSDEYEIFSNEYTENTKAYIEYKFKYNNSNKSADVALVENDKITYIFEICHKNKTLENNRPEPWFEIKAECLINKINSGEIIDEEGNIFLECIRHYKCDSCKYKEEYERKQHNDYLEKLQIKKKEQESEKSELLLMCKEDCRTIEKQIKLELEKELEKIKRENEYKERERQRKKIEEEKQIQIEKDKKEMEEKQKRIDEYNKKITELNKACSICNINYCKCVTNNFIKDEYNIIKCSSCNKRKCKCVRITDFFKK
;
A
#
# COMPACT_ATOMS: atom_id res chain seq x y z
N MET A 1 -7.54 1.95 19.75
CA MET A 1 -8.92 1.53 19.40
C MET A 1 -8.80 0.22 18.66
N SER A 2 -9.46 -0.85 19.10
CA SER A 2 -9.46 -2.11 18.36
C SER A 2 -10.23 -1.88 17.06
N ASN A 3 -9.57 -2.05 15.90
CA ASN A 3 -10.22 -2.01 14.61
C ASN A 3 -11.26 -3.14 14.57
N HIS A 4 -12.49 -2.83 14.87
CA HIS A 4 -13.61 -3.74 14.72
C HIS A 4 -14.05 -3.68 13.26
N PHE A 5 -13.64 -4.67 12.48
CA PHE A 5 -14.14 -4.83 11.11
C PHE A 5 -15.59 -5.29 11.14
N SER A 6 -16.46 -4.56 10.45
CA SER A 6 -17.86 -4.96 10.28
C SER A 6 -18.00 -5.93 9.10
N MET A 7 -17.57 -7.18 9.30
CA MET A 7 -17.60 -8.24 8.31
C MET A 7 -19.03 -8.62 7.91
N GLY A 8 -19.20 -9.05 6.66
CA GLY A 8 -20.49 -9.44 6.13
C GLY A 8 -20.88 -10.91 6.40
N ALA A 9 -22.02 -11.34 5.88
CA ALA A 9 -22.54 -12.69 6.01
C ALA A 9 -23.23 -13.16 4.72
N ILE A 10 -23.43 -14.46 4.58
CA ILE A 10 -24.18 -15.04 3.47
C ILE A 10 -25.65 -15.16 3.89
N ASN A 11 -26.52 -14.55 3.13
CA ASN A 11 -27.96 -14.72 3.25
C ASN A 11 -28.35 -16.16 2.88
N LYS A 12 -29.01 -16.87 3.77
CA LYS A 12 -29.36 -18.31 3.59
C LYS A 12 -30.41 -18.55 2.51
N THR A 13 -31.23 -17.54 2.20
CA THR A 13 -32.28 -17.65 1.18
C THR A 13 -31.76 -17.41 -0.21
N THR A 14 -31.00 -16.34 -0.39
CA THR A 14 -30.47 -15.95 -1.70
C THR A 14 -29.11 -16.56 -2.00
N ASN A 15 -28.43 -17.08 -0.99
CA ASN A 15 -27.04 -17.51 -0.99
C ASN A 15 -26.05 -16.42 -1.45
N GLN A 16 -26.45 -15.15 -1.33
CA GLN A 16 -25.63 -13.99 -1.67
C GLN A 16 -24.98 -13.42 -0.42
N TYR A 17 -23.81 -12.83 -0.59
CA TYR A 17 -23.14 -12.09 0.47
C TYR A 17 -23.83 -10.74 0.67
N GLU A 18 -24.10 -10.41 1.95
CA GLU A 18 -24.63 -9.11 2.37
C GLU A 18 -23.70 -8.50 3.43
N TYR A 19 -23.30 -7.25 3.21
CA TYR A 19 -22.56 -6.49 4.21
C TYR A 19 -23.52 -5.80 5.18
N PRO A 20 -23.08 -5.44 6.41
CA PRO A 20 -23.97 -5.01 7.48
C PRO A 20 -24.91 -3.85 7.14
N LYS A 21 -24.47 -2.91 6.27
CA LYS A 21 -25.26 -1.73 5.93
C LYS A 21 -26.54 -2.07 5.13
N ILE A 22 -26.51 -3.13 4.31
CA ILE A 22 -27.67 -3.57 3.50
C ILE A 22 -28.44 -4.72 4.14
N ALA A 23 -27.91 -5.33 5.19
CA ALA A 23 -28.54 -6.47 5.85
C ALA A 23 -29.78 -6.06 6.65
N ASN A 24 -30.71 -7.00 6.82
CA ASN A 24 -31.92 -6.79 7.61
C ASN A 24 -32.16 -7.93 8.64
N LYS A 25 -33.04 -7.70 9.64
CA LYS A 25 -33.32 -8.64 10.71
C LYS A 25 -34.24 -9.78 10.31
N ILE A 26 -34.90 -9.68 9.16
CA ILE A 26 -35.88 -10.68 8.69
C ILE A 26 -35.14 -11.89 8.10
N ASN A 27 -34.02 -11.63 7.43
CA ASN A 27 -33.21 -12.64 6.77
C ASN A 27 -32.42 -13.50 7.79
N LYS A 28 -32.17 -14.73 7.40
CA LYS A 28 -31.28 -15.65 8.13
C LYS A 28 -29.93 -15.67 7.44
N TYR A 29 -28.86 -15.67 8.23
CA TYR A 29 -27.52 -15.54 7.74
C TYR A 29 -26.59 -16.66 8.23
N LYS A 30 -25.58 -16.99 7.45
CA LYS A 30 -24.49 -17.89 7.83
C LYS A 30 -23.13 -17.20 7.64
N CYS A 31 -22.16 -17.58 8.46
CA CYS A 31 -20.79 -17.10 8.39
C CYS A 31 -20.10 -17.58 7.10
N PRO A 32 -19.43 -16.70 6.32
CA PRO A 32 -18.68 -17.10 5.12
C PRO A 32 -17.49 -18.02 5.42
N SER A 33 -16.99 -18.02 6.66
CA SER A 33 -15.80 -18.79 7.04
C SER A 33 -16.13 -20.18 7.59
N CYS A 34 -17.08 -20.29 8.53
CA CYS A 34 -17.42 -21.56 9.20
C CYS A 34 -18.81 -22.08 8.87
N GLU A 35 -19.57 -21.37 8.04
CA GLU A 35 -20.94 -21.69 7.59
C GLU A 35 -22.01 -21.81 8.69
N LYS A 36 -21.63 -21.58 9.95
CA LYS A 36 -22.57 -21.57 11.08
C LYS A 36 -23.48 -20.35 11.00
N ASP A 37 -24.66 -20.49 11.60
CA ASP A 37 -25.65 -19.41 11.71
C ASP A 37 -25.08 -18.21 12.48
N VAL A 38 -25.44 -17.02 12.03
CA VAL A 38 -25.06 -15.76 12.66
C VAL A 38 -26.26 -14.85 12.82
N ILE A 39 -26.16 -13.97 13.81
CA ILE A 39 -27.17 -12.96 14.12
C ILE A 39 -26.75 -11.62 13.50
N PHE A 40 -27.66 -10.97 12.81
CA PHE A 40 -27.55 -9.58 12.45
C PHE A 40 -28.01 -8.68 13.62
N ARG A 41 -27.10 -7.82 14.07
CA ARG A 41 -27.33 -6.87 15.15
C ARG A 41 -27.34 -5.44 14.60
N ASN A 42 -28.46 -4.78 14.71
CA ASN A 42 -28.66 -3.39 14.33
C ASN A 42 -29.34 -2.66 15.47
N GLY A 43 -28.59 -2.04 16.35
CA GLY A 43 -29.01 -1.27 17.50
C GLY A 43 -28.77 0.22 17.34
N LYS A 44 -29.33 1.03 18.25
CA LYS A 44 -29.20 2.50 18.22
C LYS A 44 -27.78 3.00 18.58
N ILE A 45 -26.96 2.19 19.27
CA ILE A 45 -25.68 2.64 19.84
C ILE A 45 -24.48 2.11 19.03
N LYS A 46 -24.58 0.88 18.53
CA LYS A 46 -23.49 0.26 17.76
C LYS A 46 -23.86 0.21 16.27
N GLN A 47 -22.85 0.39 15.43
CA GLN A 47 -23.04 0.18 14.00
C GLN A 47 -23.59 -1.23 13.72
N PRO A 48 -24.38 -1.38 12.65
CA PRO A 48 -24.85 -2.68 12.21
C PRO A 48 -23.69 -3.67 12.05
N HIS A 49 -23.84 -4.88 12.58
CA HIS A 49 -22.82 -5.92 12.50
C HIS A 49 -23.39 -7.31 12.64
N PHE A 50 -22.68 -8.29 12.15
CA PHE A 50 -22.97 -9.70 12.38
C PHE A 50 -22.19 -10.22 13.59
N ALA A 51 -22.74 -11.25 14.23
CA ALA A 51 -22.08 -11.94 15.33
C ALA A 51 -22.48 -13.41 15.35
N HIS A 52 -21.58 -14.27 15.80
CA HIS A 52 -21.94 -15.65 16.10
C HIS A 52 -22.90 -15.75 17.33
N TYR A 53 -23.71 -16.77 17.34
CA TYR A 53 -24.37 -17.17 18.57
C TYR A 53 -23.33 -17.58 19.62
N LYS A 54 -23.64 -17.42 20.90
CA LYS A 54 -22.76 -17.87 21.99
C LYS A 54 -22.50 -19.37 21.82
N SER A 55 -21.24 -19.74 21.64
CA SER A 55 -20.78 -21.11 21.52
C SER A 55 -19.45 -21.28 22.24
N ASN A 56 -19.14 -22.52 22.66
CA ASN A 56 -17.87 -22.82 23.36
C ASN A 56 -16.65 -22.75 22.46
N ASN A 57 -16.84 -22.69 21.14
CA ASN A 57 -15.74 -22.54 20.15
C ASN A 57 -16.18 -21.62 19.00
N PRO A 58 -16.21 -20.31 19.22
CA PRO A 58 -16.60 -19.35 18.19
C PRO A 58 -15.53 -19.24 17.10
N CYS A 59 -15.97 -19.12 15.84
CA CYS A 59 -15.11 -18.71 14.75
C CYS A 59 -14.66 -17.25 14.95
N SER A 60 -13.39 -16.93 14.69
CA SER A 60 -12.81 -15.60 14.88
C SER A 60 -13.29 -14.53 13.91
N TYR A 61 -14.05 -14.89 12.88
CA TYR A 61 -14.42 -14.05 11.74
C TYR A 61 -15.02 -12.68 12.13
N TYR A 62 -15.87 -12.62 13.15
CA TYR A 62 -16.51 -11.38 13.55
C TYR A 62 -15.89 -10.68 14.77
N GLU A 63 -15.08 -11.40 15.54
CA GLU A 63 -14.47 -10.83 16.76
C GLU A 63 -13.02 -10.42 16.54
N LYS A 64 -12.24 -11.32 15.96
CA LYS A 64 -10.81 -11.12 15.67
C LYS A 64 -10.47 -11.80 14.34
N PRO A 65 -10.93 -11.24 13.20
CA PRO A 65 -10.68 -11.85 11.90
C PRO A 65 -9.19 -11.92 11.62
N ASN A 66 -8.73 -13.06 11.13
CA ASN A 66 -7.36 -13.20 10.63
C ASN A 66 -7.24 -12.61 9.21
N GLU A 67 -6.03 -12.50 8.71
CA GLU A 67 -5.71 -11.96 7.40
C GLU A 67 -6.51 -12.61 6.26
N THR A 68 -6.57 -13.93 6.22
CA THR A 68 -7.30 -14.69 5.20
C THR A 68 -8.80 -14.40 5.25
N GLN A 69 -9.34 -14.22 6.44
CA GLN A 69 -10.76 -13.90 6.63
C GLN A 69 -11.09 -12.48 6.17
N ILE A 70 -10.24 -11.49 6.47
CA ILE A 70 -10.38 -10.10 6.01
C ILE A 70 -10.31 -10.06 4.47
N HIS A 71 -9.34 -10.72 3.88
CA HIS A 71 -9.17 -10.79 2.45
C HIS A 71 -10.38 -11.46 1.77
N LYS A 72 -10.86 -12.57 2.32
CA LYS A 72 -12.06 -13.27 1.82
C LYS A 72 -13.30 -12.38 1.88
N ASP A 73 -13.51 -11.67 2.98
CA ASP A 73 -14.66 -10.77 3.15
C ASP A 73 -14.61 -9.61 2.13
N ALA A 74 -13.46 -8.99 1.97
CA ALA A 74 -13.28 -7.91 1.01
C ALA A 74 -13.51 -8.36 -0.44
N LYS A 75 -13.09 -9.58 -0.83
CA LYS A 75 -13.41 -10.16 -2.14
C LYS A 75 -14.91 -10.39 -2.34
N LEU A 76 -15.58 -10.93 -1.33
CA LEU A 76 -17.04 -11.12 -1.36
C LEU A 76 -17.77 -9.78 -1.46
N LEU A 77 -17.33 -8.79 -0.69
CA LEU A 77 -17.88 -7.45 -0.72
C LEU A 77 -17.71 -6.83 -2.11
N MET A 78 -16.49 -6.81 -2.66
CA MET A 78 -16.23 -6.26 -4.01
C MET A 78 -17.07 -6.94 -5.07
N LYS A 79 -17.13 -8.28 -5.05
CA LYS A 79 -18.04 -9.03 -5.95
C LYS A 79 -19.49 -8.58 -5.82
N THR A 80 -19.99 -8.41 -4.60
CA THR A 80 -21.37 -7.99 -4.36
C THR A 80 -21.65 -6.58 -4.89
N LEU A 81 -20.71 -5.66 -4.74
CA LEU A 81 -20.85 -4.31 -5.30
C LEU A 81 -20.96 -4.33 -6.83
N LEU A 82 -20.13 -5.15 -7.48
CA LEU A 82 -20.15 -5.35 -8.92
C LEU A 82 -21.43 -6.04 -9.39
N ASP A 83 -21.87 -7.12 -8.74
CA ASP A 83 -23.10 -7.84 -9.08
C ASP A 83 -24.36 -6.97 -8.89
N ASN A 84 -24.34 -6.05 -7.94
CA ASN A 84 -25.41 -5.08 -7.73
C ASN A 84 -25.36 -3.91 -8.73
N LYS A 85 -24.48 -3.97 -9.70
CA LYS A 85 -24.31 -2.97 -10.77
C LYS A 85 -24.18 -1.55 -10.21
N LYS A 86 -23.42 -1.39 -9.14
CA LYS A 86 -23.10 -0.08 -8.56
C LYS A 86 -22.10 0.63 -9.45
N THR A 87 -22.30 1.92 -9.66
CA THR A 87 -21.27 2.78 -10.26
C THR A 87 -20.10 2.90 -9.30
N ILE A 88 -18.92 2.60 -9.78
CA ILE A 88 -17.69 2.65 -8.98
C ILE A 88 -16.71 3.58 -9.67
N PHE A 89 -16.33 4.64 -8.98
CA PHE A 89 -15.26 5.53 -9.39
C PHE A 89 -13.97 5.09 -8.68
N ILE A 90 -12.89 4.92 -9.44
CA ILE A 90 -11.60 4.51 -8.90
C ILE A 90 -10.57 5.56 -9.23
N GLU A 91 -10.05 6.21 -8.20
CA GLU A 91 -8.98 7.18 -8.32
C GLU A 91 -7.61 6.51 -8.24
N ARG A 92 -6.71 6.88 -9.15
CA ARG A 92 -5.30 6.48 -9.17
C ARG A 92 -4.41 7.70 -9.30
N GLU A 93 -3.41 7.80 -8.46
CA GLU A 93 -2.41 8.87 -8.55
C GLU A 93 -1.16 8.45 -9.33
N CYS A 94 -0.67 9.34 -10.16
CA CYS A 94 0.61 9.18 -10.85
C CYS A 94 1.76 9.56 -9.93
N ASN A 95 2.54 8.58 -9.48
CA ASN A 95 3.69 8.80 -8.59
C ASN A 95 4.98 9.24 -9.31
N TYR A 96 4.89 9.51 -10.62
CA TYR A 96 6.04 9.92 -11.43
C TYR A 96 5.99 11.39 -11.84
N CYS A 97 4.92 12.12 -11.49
CA CYS A 97 4.77 13.52 -11.85
C CYS A 97 5.84 14.41 -11.20
N ASP A 98 6.12 14.21 -9.92
CA ASP A 98 7.13 14.97 -9.17
C ASP A 98 8.53 14.78 -9.74
N THR A 99 8.91 13.54 -10.05
CA THR A 99 10.22 13.23 -10.66
C THR A 99 10.35 13.83 -12.06
N ASN A 100 9.26 14.14 -12.72
CA ASN A 100 9.18 14.77 -14.02
C ASN A 100 9.06 16.31 -13.97
N GLY A 101 9.18 16.90 -12.77
CA GLY A 101 9.16 18.36 -12.58
C GLY A 101 7.75 18.96 -12.71
N ARG A 102 6.70 18.20 -12.45
CA ARG A 102 5.33 18.70 -12.38
C ARG A 102 5.01 19.15 -10.96
N PRO A 103 4.33 20.28 -10.78
CA PRO A 103 4.01 20.84 -9.45
C PRO A 103 2.91 20.08 -8.70
N PHE A 104 2.25 19.09 -9.33
CA PHE A 104 1.14 18.31 -8.77
C PHE A 104 1.11 16.91 -9.40
N ASN A 105 0.62 15.94 -8.66
CA ASN A 105 0.36 14.61 -9.16
C ASN A 105 -0.89 14.64 -10.06
N TYR A 106 -0.81 13.95 -11.18
CA TYR A 106 -1.97 13.71 -12.01
C TYR A 106 -2.74 12.53 -11.44
N SER A 107 -4.05 12.70 -11.18
CA SER A 107 -4.94 11.60 -10.84
C SER A 107 -5.78 11.22 -12.05
N ASP A 108 -6.07 9.94 -12.16
CA ASP A 108 -6.87 9.33 -13.20
C ASP A 108 -8.09 8.71 -12.52
N GLU A 109 -9.28 9.06 -12.97
CA GLU A 109 -10.53 8.55 -12.43
C GLU A 109 -11.13 7.57 -13.44
N TYR A 110 -11.40 6.34 -12.97
CA TYR A 110 -12.07 5.32 -13.76
C TYR A 110 -13.51 5.18 -13.31
N GLU A 111 -14.43 5.40 -14.22
CA GLU A 111 -15.82 5.05 -14.04
C GLU A 111 -16.04 3.61 -14.46
N ILE A 112 -16.41 2.77 -13.50
CA ILE A 112 -16.86 1.40 -13.74
C ILE A 112 -18.38 1.45 -13.55
N PHE A 113 -19.00 1.92 -14.55
CA PHE A 113 -20.35 2.09 -14.99
C PHE A 113 -21.52 2.03 -14.07
N SER A 114 -22.62 2.39 -14.69
CA SER A 114 -23.96 1.94 -14.39
C SER A 114 -24.71 1.44 -15.64
N ASN A 115 -24.41 1.95 -16.81
CA ASN A 115 -25.23 1.74 -18.02
C ASN A 115 -24.68 0.73 -19.03
N GLU A 116 -23.44 0.26 -18.83
CA GLU A 116 -22.78 -0.64 -19.79
C GLU A 116 -22.80 -2.11 -19.39
N TYR A 117 -23.39 -2.46 -18.23
CA TYR A 117 -23.55 -3.87 -17.84
C TYR A 117 -24.61 -4.53 -18.70
N THR A 118 -24.17 -5.42 -19.52
CA THR A 118 -25.06 -6.35 -20.22
C THR A 118 -25.54 -7.45 -19.25
N GLU A 119 -26.52 -8.25 -19.67
CA GLU A 119 -26.94 -9.44 -18.91
C GLU A 119 -25.81 -10.48 -18.76
N ASN A 120 -24.82 -10.42 -19.66
CA ASN A 120 -23.68 -11.32 -19.69
C ASN A 120 -22.49 -10.87 -18.83
N THR A 121 -22.59 -9.67 -18.22
CA THR A 121 -21.55 -9.16 -17.33
C THR A 121 -21.72 -9.76 -15.93
N LYS A 122 -20.69 -10.42 -15.41
CA LYS A 122 -20.69 -11.07 -14.08
C LYS A 122 -19.36 -10.88 -13.37
N ALA A 123 -19.43 -10.76 -12.05
CA ALA A 123 -18.26 -10.74 -11.20
C ALA A 123 -17.91 -12.14 -10.65
N TYR A 124 -16.65 -12.50 -10.71
CA TYR A 124 -16.13 -13.78 -10.24
C TYR A 124 -15.01 -13.56 -9.22
N ILE A 125 -14.98 -14.39 -8.19
CA ILE A 125 -13.88 -14.46 -7.22
C ILE A 125 -12.90 -15.54 -7.67
N GLU A 126 -11.60 -15.32 -7.48
CA GLU A 126 -10.52 -16.26 -7.82
C GLU A 126 -10.58 -16.69 -9.30
N TYR A 127 -10.86 -15.72 -10.19
CA TYR A 127 -11.00 -15.99 -11.61
C TYR A 127 -9.66 -16.34 -12.25
N LYS A 128 -9.57 -17.53 -12.84
CA LYS A 128 -8.35 -18.04 -13.47
C LYS A 128 -8.27 -17.62 -14.94
N PHE A 129 -7.12 -17.10 -15.34
CA PHE A 129 -6.86 -16.68 -16.73
C PHE A 129 -5.39 -16.88 -17.11
N LYS A 130 -5.09 -16.79 -18.40
CA LYS A 130 -3.72 -16.82 -18.90
C LYS A 130 -3.25 -15.41 -19.23
N TYR A 131 -2.05 -15.07 -18.77
CA TYR A 131 -1.39 -13.81 -19.09
C TYR A 131 0.13 -14.01 -19.16
N ASN A 132 0.78 -13.48 -20.22
CA ASN A 132 2.21 -13.65 -20.47
C ASN A 132 2.67 -15.12 -20.34
N ASN A 133 1.96 -16.04 -21.00
CA ASN A 133 2.20 -17.49 -21.00
C ASN A 133 2.16 -18.17 -19.61
N SER A 134 1.60 -17.51 -18.60
CA SER A 134 1.44 -18.07 -17.26
C SER A 134 -0.02 -18.06 -16.81
N ASN A 135 -0.38 -19.07 -15.99
CA ASN A 135 -1.68 -19.09 -15.33
C ASN A 135 -1.70 -18.09 -14.18
N LYS A 136 -2.70 -17.24 -14.15
CA LYS A 136 -2.94 -16.23 -13.13
C LYS A 136 -4.32 -16.43 -12.51
N SER A 137 -4.53 -15.85 -11.33
CA SER A 137 -5.83 -15.76 -10.69
C SER A 137 -6.05 -14.33 -10.26
N ALA A 138 -7.18 -13.75 -10.61
CA ALA A 138 -7.63 -12.46 -10.11
C ALA A 138 -8.43 -12.65 -8.83
N ASP A 139 -8.23 -11.81 -7.82
CA ASP A 139 -9.03 -11.86 -6.59
C ASP A 139 -10.51 -11.66 -6.89
N VAL A 140 -10.84 -10.63 -7.69
CA VAL A 140 -12.16 -10.43 -8.28
C VAL A 140 -11.98 -9.98 -9.73
N ALA A 141 -12.67 -10.60 -10.65
CA ALA A 141 -12.71 -10.22 -12.06
C ALA A 141 -14.14 -9.89 -12.48
N LEU A 142 -14.29 -8.79 -13.20
CA LEU A 142 -15.49 -8.52 -13.96
C LEU A 142 -15.32 -9.08 -15.35
N VAL A 143 -16.24 -9.92 -15.77
CA VAL A 143 -16.15 -10.67 -17.03
C VAL A 143 -17.41 -10.40 -17.84
N GLU A 144 -17.23 -10.08 -19.10
CA GLU A 144 -18.28 -9.91 -20.08
C GLU A 144 -18.02 -10.80 -21.29
N ASN A 145 -18.98 -11.62 -21.66
CA ASN A 145 -18.85 -12.55 -22.81
C ASN A 145 -17.54 -13.37 -22.76
N ASP A 146 -17.23 -13.93 -21.60
CA ASP A 146 -16.01 -14.71 -21.29
C ASP A 146 -14.69 -13.92 -21.43
N LYS A 147 -14.75 -12.61 -21.55
CA LYS A 147 -13.57 -11.73 -21.55
C LYS A 147 -13.52 -10.92 -20.26
N ILE A 148 -12.33 -10.85 -19.69
CA ILE A 148 -12.09 -9.98 -18.53
C ILE A 148 -12.16 -8.53 -19.02
N THR A 149 -13.03 -7.74 -18.40
CA THR A 149 -13.12 -6.29 -18.58
C THR A 149 -12.30 -5.55 -17.54
N TYR A 150 -12.40 -5.98 -16.27
CA TYR A 150 -11.68 -5.36 -15.16
C TYR A 150 -11.18 -6.41 -14.16
N ILE A 151 -10.03 -6.15 -13.56
CA ILE A 151 -9.46 -6.95 -12.47
C ILE A 151 -9.34 -6.10 -11.22
N PHE A 152 -9.76 -6.65 -10.09
CA PHE A 152 -9.60 -6.06 -8.77
C PHE A 152 -8.78 -7.01 -7.92
N GLU A 153 -7.60 -6.58 -7.53
CA GLU A 153 -6.74 -7.26 -6.57
C GLU A 153 -7.02 -6.66 -5.19
N ILE A 154 -7.18 -7.49 -4.21
CA ILE A 154 -7.48 -7.07 -2.84
C ILE A 154 -6.20 -7.16 -2.01
N CYS A 155 -5.65 -6.04 -1.63
CA CYS A 155 -4.45 -5.97 -0.82
C CYS A 155 -4.79 -5.91 0.68
N HIS A 156 -4.20 -6.80 1.48
CA HIS A 156 -4.19 -6.67 2.93
C HIS A 156 -2.78 -6.30 3.42
N LYS A 157 -1.77 -7.13 3.15
CA LYS A 157 -0.38 -6.86 3.52
C LYS A 157 0.56 -6.81 2.32
N ASN A 158 0.38 -7.73 1.38
CA ASN A 158 1.27 -7.88 0.24
C ASN A 158 0.62 -7.29 -1.01
N LYS A 159 1.34 -6.40 -1.68
CA LYS A 159 0.92 -5.82 -2.96
C LYS A 159 1.14 -6.78 -4.12
N THR A 160 0.29 -6.70 -5.11
CA THR A 160 0.44 -7.45 -6.37
C THR A 160 1.53 -6.83 -7.23
N LEU A 161 2.37 -7.65 -7.87
CA LEU A 161 3.42 -7.17 -8.76
C LEU A 161 2.82 -6.51 -10.02
N GLU A 162 3.32 -5.33 -10.38
CA GLU A 162 2.75 -4.45 -11.41
C GLU A 162 2.53 -5.12 -12.77
N ASN A 163 3.44 -5.95 -13.23
CA ASN A 163 3.39 -6.54 -14.59
C ASN A 163 2.68 -7.90 -14.66
N ASN A 164 1.93 -8.28 -13.62
CA ASN A 164 1.32 -9.60 -13.52
C ASN A 164 -0.14 -9.68 -13.97
N ARG A 165 -0.72 -8.58 -14.41
CA ARG A 165 -2.14 -8.48 -14.80
C ARG A 165 -2.29 -7.67 -16.10
N PRO A 166 -3.27 -8.02 -16.96
CA PRO A 166 -3.66 -7.15 -18.07
C PRO A 166 -4.37 -5.89 -17.56
N GLU A 167 -4.16 -4.78 -18.22
CA GLU A 167 -4.92 -3.55 -17.95
C GLU A 167 -6.35 -3.64 -18.54
N PRO A 168 -7.35 -3.02 -17.90
CA PRO A 168 -7.24 -2.28 -16.65
C PRO A 168 -7.34 -3.18 -15.41
N TRP A 169 -6.48 -2.94 -14.40
CA TRP A 169 -6.57 -3.62 -13.13
C TRP A 169 -6.28 -2.67 -11.95
N PHE A 170 -6.92 -2.92 -10.84
CA PHE A 170 -6.89 -2.07 -9.66
C PHE A 170 -6.52 -2.86 -8.42
N GLU A 171 -5.76 -2.26 -7.53
CA GLU A 171 -5.44 -2.83 -6.23
C GLU A 171 -6.09 -2.01 -5.12
N ILE A 172 -6.99 -2.64 -4.38
CA ILE A 172 -7.81 -2.00 -3.36
C ILE A 172 -7.42 -2.55 -1.98
N LYS A 173 -7.29 -1.68 -0.99
CA LYS A 173 -6.97 -2.09 0.37
C LYS A 173 -8.19 -2.70 1.06
N ALA A 174 -8.07 -3.96 1.53
CA ALA A 174 -9.16 -4.73 2.11
C ALA A 174 -9.85 -4.00 3.27
N GLU A 175 -9.06 -3.49 4.22
CA GLU A 175 -9.58 -2.80 5.40
C GLU A 175 -10.32 -1.50 5.05
N CYS A 176 -9.77 -0.75 4.08
CA CYS A 176 -10.40 0.49 3.61
C CYS A 176 -11.75 0.19 2.97
N LEU A 177 -11.81 -0.82 2.10
CA LEU A 177 -13.05 -1.22 1.44
C LEU A 177 -14.13 -1.61 2.46
N ILE A 178 -13.82 -2.51 3.40
CA ILE A 178 -14.77 -2.99 4.40
C ILE A 178 -15.26 -1.84 5.29
N ASN A 179 -14.34 -1.03 5.82
CA ASN A 179 -14.70 0.03 6.77
C ASN A 179 -15.48 1.16 6.09
N LYS A 180 -14.99 1.66 4.96
CA LYS A 180 -15.58 2.81 4.27
C LYS A 180 -16.96 2.50 3.66
N ILE A 181 -17.20 1.28 3.19
CA ILE A 181 -18.53 0.85 2.74
C ILE A 181 -19.52 0.80 3.92
N ASN A 182 -19.10 0.23 5.05
CA ASN A 182 -19.99 0.12 6.22
C ASN A 182 -20.25 1.48 6.90
N SER A 183 -19.29 2.40 6.94
CA SER A 183 -19.51 3.78 7.41
C SER A 183 -20.33 4.61 6.42
N GLY A 184 -20.27 4.27 5.14
CA GLY A 184 -20.89 5.03 4.05
C GLY A 184 -20.09 6.24 3.58
N GLU A 185 -18.83 6.35 4.03
CA GLU A 185 -17.93 7.47 3.68
C GLU A 185 -17.64 7.58 2.18
N ILE A 186 -17.68 6.44 1.47
CA ILE A 186 -17.37 6.37 0.04
C ILE A 186 -18.62 6.14 -0.83
N ILE A 187 -19.80 6.39 -0.30
CA ILE A 187 -21.06 6.26 -1.03
C ILE A 187 -21.71 7.64 -1.04
N ASP A 188 -21.93 8.17 -2.24
CA ASP A 188 -22.64 9.44 -2.41
C ASP A 188 -24.17 9.29 -2.25
N GLU A 189 -24.89 10.40 -2.41
CA GLU A 189 -26.37 10.44 -2.30
C GLU A 189 -27.06 9.60 -3.40
N GLU A 190 -26.41 9.42 -4.55
CA GLU A 190 -26.91 8.64 -5.69
C GLU A 190 -26.58 7.14 -5.53
N GLY A 191 -25.77 6.79 -4.55
CA GLY A 191 -25.31 5.42 -4.27
C GLY A 191 -24.11 4.99 -5.08
N ASN A 192 -23.40 5.92 -5.72
CA ASN A 192 -22.12 5.70 -6.37
C ASN A 192 -21.03 5.46 -5.32
N ILE A 193 -20.01 4.70 -5.69
CA ILE A 193 -18.94 4.27 -4.79
C ILE A 193 -17.61 4.84 -5.26
N PHE A 194 -16.87 5.45 -4.35
CA PHE A 194 -15.55 6.03 -4.62
C PHE A 194 -14.46 5.19 -3.94
N LEU A 195 -13.56 4.61 -4.73
CA LEU A 195 -12.47 3.77 -4.25
C LEU A 195 -11.13 4.39 -4.62
N GLU A 196 -10.17 4.24 -3.73
CA GLU A 196 -8.78 4.61 -3.95
C GLU A 196 -7.99 3.36 -4.37
N CYS A 197 -7.30 3.45 -5.49
CA CYS A 197 -6.37 2.42 -5.94
C CYS A 197 -4.99 2.66 -5.32
N ILE A 198 -4.51 1.70 -4.54
CA ILE A 198 -3.19 1.79 -3.89
C ILE A 198 -2.04 1.36 -4.80
N ARG A 199 -2.35 0.92 -6.01
CA ARG A 199 -1.36 0.60 -7.02
C ARG A 199 -0.80 1.89 -7.64
N HIS A 200 0.51 1.94 -7.70
CA HIS A 200 1.17 3.00 -8.44
C HIS A 200 0.92 2.87 -9.93
N TYR A 201 0.68 3.99 -10.60
CA TYR A 201 0.59 4.01 -12.05
C TYR A 201 1.36 5.20 -12.61
N LYS A 202 1.65 5.14 -13.88
CA LYS A 202 2.32 6.21 -14.61
C LYS A 202 1.32 6.82 -15.59
N CYS A 203 0.99 8.11 -15.44
CA CYS A 203 0.07 8.80 -16.34
C CYS A 203 0.64 8.86 -17.76
N ASP A 204 -0.22 9.05 -18.75
CA ASP A 204 0.18 9.01 -20.15
C ASP A 204 1.21 10.07 -20.51
N SER A 205 1.14 11.23 -19.86
CA SER A 205 2.13 12.27 -20.04
C SER A 205 3.53 11.89 -19.50
N CYS A 206 3.58 11.14 -18.38
CA CYS A 206 4.85 10.62 -17.86
C CYS A 206 5.38 9.47 -18.72
N LYS A 207 4.50 8.61 -19.24
CA LYS A 207 4.87 7.57 -20.22
C LYS A 207 5.42 8.19 -21.49
N TYR A 208 4.73 9.21 -22.05
CA TYR A 208 5.17 9.92 -23.24
C TYR A 208 6.53 10.57 -23.05
N LYS A 209 6.77 11.24 -21.91
CA LYS A 209 8.05 11.86 -21.60
C LYS A 209 9.18 10.83 -21.56
N GLU A 210 8.95 9.69 -20.86
CA GLU A 210 9.93 8.61 -20.79
C GLU A 210 10.22 7.99 -22.16
N GLU A 211 9.19 7.81 -22.98
CA GLU A 211 9.34 7.29 -24.34
C GLU A 211 10.09 8.28 -25.24
N TYR A 212 9.76 9.57 -25.12
CA TYR A 212 10.47 10.63 -25.82
C TYR A 212 11.95 10.69 -25.44
N GLU A 213 12.26 10.66 -24.14
CA GLU A 213 13.64 10.65 -23.65
C GLU A 213 14.39 9.39 -24.13
N ARG A 214 13.73 8.23 -24.10
CA ARG A 214 14.30 6.98 -24.64
C ARG A 214 14.59 7.09 -26.13
N LYS A 215 13.66 7.67 -26.90
CA LYS A 215 13.85 7.89 -28.34
C LYS A 215 15.02 8.84 -28.61
N GLN A 216 15.08 9.97 -27.92
CA GLN A 216 16.19 10.91 -28.02
C GLN A 216 17.55 10.25 -27.71
N HIS A 217 17.57 9.40 -26.69
CA HIS A 217 18.77 8.66 -26.33
C HIS A 217 19.18 7.66 -27.42
N ASN A 218 18.23 6.93 -28.00
CA ASN A 218 18.49 6.00 -29.08
C ASN A 218 18.96 6.71 -30.36
N ASP A 219 18.31 7.84 -30.71
CA ASP A 219 18.73 8.67 -31.85
C ASP A 219 20.13 9.21 -31.66
N TYR A 220 20.51 9.59 -30.44
CA TYR A 220 21.86 10.01 -30.10
C TYR A 220 22.88 8.87 -30.26
N LEU A 221 22.54 7.67 -29.75
CA LEU A 221 23.42 6.51 -29.92
C LEU A 221 23.58 6.10 -31.37
N GLU A 222 22.54 6.20 -32.20
CA GLU A 222 22.58 5.93 -33.63
C GLU A 222 23.51 6.92 -34.35
N LYS A 223 23.38 8.22 -34.05
CA LYS A 223 24.29 9.27 -34.59
C LYS A 223 25.76 9.03 -34.23
N LEU A 224 26.01 8.57 -33.00
CA LEU A 224 27.36 8.20 -32.59
C LEU A 224 27.88 6.98 -33.36
N GLN A 225 27.05 6.00 -33.64
CA GLN A 225 27.45 4.84 -34.44
C GLN A 225 27.74 5.21 -35.89
N ILE A 226 26.90 6.09 -36.46
CA ILE A 226 27.13 6.60 -37.83
C ILE A 226 28.48 7.35 -37.88
N LYS A 227 28.70 8.29 -36.94
CA LYS A 227 29.94 9.05 -36.87
C LYS A 227 31.18 8.16 -36.69
N LYS A 228 31.02 7.07 -35.90
CA LYS A 228 32.08 6.07 -35.74
C LYS A 228 32.37 5.32 -37.05
N LYS A 229 31.34 4.94 -37.82
CA LYS A 229 31.48 4.28 -39.11
C LYS A 229 32.13 5.21 -40.15
N GLU A 230 31.75 6.49 -40.17
CA GLU A 230 32.34 7.49 -41.04
C GLU A 230 33.84 7.64 -40.74
N GLN A 231 34.20 7.76 -39.46
CA GLN A 231 35.61 7.82 -39.03
C GLN A 231 36.40 6.54 -39.37
N GLU A 232 35.75 5.36 -39.27
CA GLU A 232 36.38 4.09 -39.68
C GLU A 232 36.58 4.05 -41.21
N SER A 233 35.62 4.61 -41.99
CA SER A 233 35.71 4.71 -43.45
C SER A 233 36.82 5.68 -43.87
N GLU A 234 36.83 6.89 -43.31
CA GLU A 234 37.92 7.89 -43.53
C GLU A 234 39.29 7.32 -43.18
N LYS A 235 39.37 6.57 -42.06
CA LYS A 235 40.58 5.89 -41.66
C LYS A 235 41.05 4.87 -42.72
N SER A 236 40.09 4.11 -43.31
CA SER A 236 40.40 3.12 -44.33
C SER A 236 40.87 3.75 -45.67
N GLU A 237 40.32 4.90 -46.03
CA GLU A 237 40.77 5.67 -47.22
C GLU A 237 42.16 6.26 -47.02
N LEU A 238 42.43 6.81 -45.83
CA LEU A 238 43.76 7.37 -45.50
C LEU A 238 44.88 6.29 -45.46
N LEU A 239 44.51 5.06 -45.02
CA LEU A 239 45.41 3.90 -45.06
C LEU A 239 45.83 3.49 -46.49
N LEU A 240 44.97 3.75 -47.46
CA LEU A 240 45.25 3.50 -48.87
C LEU A 240 46.17 4.57 -49.48
N MET A 241 46.17 5.79 -48.93
CA MET A 241 46.91 6.94 -49.51
C MET A 241 48.31 7.13 -48.98
N CYS A 242 48.66 6.76 -47.78
CA CYS A 242 50.03 7.00 -47.27
C CYS A 242 50.41 6.07 -46.10
N LYS A 243 51.46 5.24 -46.26
CA LYS A 243 51.83 4.22 -45.23
C LYS A 243 52.49 4.77 -43.98
N GLU A 244 53.05 5.90 -44.00
CA GLU A 244 53.84 6.45 -42.85
C GLU A 244 53.01 7.48 -42.03
N ASP A 245 52.25 8.34 -42.71
CA ASP A 245 51.42 9.34 -42.04
C ASP A 245 50.15 8.70 -41.38
N CYS A 246 49.68 7.57 -41.94
CA CYS A 246 48.54 6.87 -41.44
C CYS A 246 48.67 6.41 -39.99
N ARG A 247 49.84 5.99 -39.53
CA ARG A 247 50.06 5.55 -38.12
C ARG A 247 49.88 6.68 -37.09
N THR A 248 50.25 7.90 -37.48
CA THR A 248 50.12 9.05 -36.58
C THR A 248 48.69 9.53 -36.50
N ILE A 249 47.99 9.56 -37.65
CA ILE A 249 46.57 9.88 -37.74
C ILE A 249 45.72 8.81 -37.01
N GLU A 250 46.07 7.54 -37.18
CA GLU A 250 45.43 6.41 -36.47
C GLU A 250 45.50 6.56 -34.95
N LYS A 251 46.66 6.96 -34.42
CA LYS A 251 46.83 7.23 -33.01
C LYS A 251 46.01 8.42 -32.54
N GLN A 252 45.87 9.46 -33.33
CA GLN A 252 45.09 10.64 -32.97
C GLN A 252 43.58 10.33 -32.96
N ILE A 253 43.06 9.67 -33.99
CA ILE A 253 41.64 9.28 -34.07
C ILE A 253 41.29 8.35 -32.92
N LYS A 254 42.15 7.37 -32.62
CA LYS A 254 41.96 6.46 -31.50
C LYS A 254 41.90 7.18 -30.14
N LEU A 255 42.78 8.13 -29.95
CA LEU A 255 42.84 8.95 -28.73
C LEU A 255 41.61 9.84 -28.58
N GLU A 256 41.09 10.41 -29.68
CA GLU A 256 39.85 11.19 -29.64
C GLU A 256 38.63 10.33 -29.34
N LEU A 257 38.53 9.15 -29.96
CA LEU A 257 37.49 8.19 -29.68
C LEU A 257 37.49 7.71 -28.22
N GLU A 258 38.65 7.43 -27.67
CA GLU A 258 38.81 7.06 -26.26
C GLU A 258 38.36 8.20 -25.34
N LYS A 259 38.69 9.45 -25.64
CA LYS A 259 38.24 10.63 -24.88
C LYS A 259 36.71 10.82 -24.94
N GLU A 260 36.11 10.61 -26.11
CA GLU A 260 34.67 10.75 -26.29
C GLU A 260 33.88 9.61 -25.57
N LEU A 261 34.38 8.38 -25.66
CA LEU A 261 33.88 7.24 -24.91
C LEU A 261 33.97 7.42 -23.38
N GLU A 262 35.10 7.95 -22.94
CA GLU A 262 35.31 8.24 -21.52
C GLU A 262 34.40 9.37 -21.04
N LYS A 263 34.11 10.36 -21.87
CA LYS A 263 33.15 11.44 -21.57
C LYS A 263 31.73 10.86 -21.40
N ILE A 264 31.31 10.00 -22.34
CA ILE A 264 30.00 9.32 -22.27
C ILE A 264 29.91 8.43 -21.01
N LYS A 265 31.00 7.69 -20.74
CA LYS A 265 31.05 6.85 -19.54
C LYS A 265 30.91 7.67 -18.25
N ARG A 266 31.62 8.79 -18.17
CA ARG A 266 31.52 9.72 -17.02
C ARG A 266 30.12 10.33 -16.91
N GLU A 267 29.46 10.66 -18.01
CA GLU A 267 28.09 11.18 -18.01
C GLU A 267 27.09 10.14 -17.52
N ASN A 268 27.27 8.90 -17.98
CA ASN A 268 26.41 7.80 -17.52
C ASN A 268 26.64 7.47 -16.04
N GLU A 269 27.90 7.47 -15.59
CA GLU A 269 28.24 7.29 -14.18
C GLU A 269 27.75 8.46 -13.31
N TYR A 270 27.74 9.68 -13.84
CA TYR A 270 27.17 10.82 -13.15
C TYR A 270 25.65 10.68 -13.01
N LYS A 271 24.96 10.34 -14.10
CA LYS A 271 23.50 10.09 -14.07
C LYS A 271 23.13 8.96 -13.12
N GLU A 272 23.92 7.90 -13.09
CA GLU A 272 23.69 6.78 -12.18
C GLU A 272 23.94 7.17 -10.71
N ARG A 273 25.02 7.92 -10.43
CA ARG A 273 25.27 8.47 -9.09
C ARG A 273 24.17 9.42 -8.62
N GLU A 274 23.64 10.22 -9.55
CA GLU A 274 22.51 11.11 -9.26
C GLU A 274 21.23 10.31 -8.95
N ARG A 275 20.95 9.23 -9.69
CA ARG A 275 19.86 8.31 -9.40
C ARG A 275 20.02 7.64 -8.04
N GLN A 276 21.24 7.19 -7.72
CA GLN A 276 21.53 6.59 -6.42
C GLN A 276 21.38 7.61 -5.28
N ARG A 277 21.85 8.85 -5.48
CA ARG A 277 21.63 9.92 -4.49
C ARG A 277 20.17 10.20 -4.25
N LYS A 278 19.35 10.26 -5.31
CA LYS A 278 17.88 10.44 -5.17
C LYS A 278 17.25 9.28 -4.40
N LYS A 279 17.62 8.03 -4.72
CA LYS A 279 17.15 6.86 -3.97
C LYS A 279 17.53 6.92 -2.49
N ILE A 280 18.77 7.24 -2.18
CA ILE A 280 19.23 7.39 -0.80
C ILE A 280 18.49 8.50 -0.08
N GLU A 281 18.20 9.61 -0.76
CA GLU A 281 17.43 10.71 -0.20
C GLU A 281 15.97 10.32 0.06
N GLU A 282 15.34 9.61 -0.88
CA GLU A 282 14.01 9.05 -0.71
C GLU A 282 13.96 8.07 0.47
N GLU A 283 14.95 7.17 0.57
CA GLU A 283 15.04 6.23 1.70
C GLU A 283 15.21 6.97 3.04
N LYS A 284 16.03 8.04 3.07
CA LYS A 284 16.16 8.89 4.25
C LYS A 284 14.86 9.60 4.62
N GLN A 285 14.12 10.12 3.64
CA GLN A 285 12.84 10.75 3.88
C GLN A 285 11.82 9.74 4.46
N ILE A 286 11.77 8.54 3.90
CA ILE A 286 10.93 7.46 4.41
C ILE A 286 11.33 7.09 5.86
N GLN A 287 12.63 7.06 6.16
CA GLN A 287 13.10 6.75 7.51
C GLN A 287 12.75 7.88 8.48
N ILE A 288 12.94 9.14 8.09
CA ILE A 288 12.55 10.30 8.91
C ILE A 288 11.06 10.29 9.22
N GLU A 289 10.23 9.97 8.21
CA GLU A 289 8.77 9.86 8.39
C GLU A 289 8.38 8.73 9.34
N LYS A 290 9.08 7.59 9.27
CA LYS A 290 8.89 6.48 10.23
C LYS A 290 9.29 6.88 11.63
N ASP A 291 10.45 7.50 11.77
CA ASP A 291 10.97 7.95 13.08
C ASP A 291 10.05 9.00 13.71
N LYS A 292 9.50 9.90 12.87
CA LYS A 292 8.52 10.89 13.31
C LYS A 292 7.24 10.24 13.82
N LYS A 293 6.70 9.25 13.10
CA LYS A 293 5.51 8.49 13.54
C LYS A 293 5.77 7.73 14.84
N GLU A 294 6.94 7.12 14.96
CA GLU A 294 7.33 6.44 16.21
C GLU A 294 7.45 7.41 17.38
N MET A 295 8.01 8.60 17.14
CA MET A 295 8.08 9.65 18.16
C MET A 295 6.69 10.17 18.56
N GLU A 296 5.80 10.37 17.60
CA GLU A 296 4.42 10.79 17.88
C GLU A 296 3.66 9.72 18.68
N GLU A 297 3.88 8.45 18.39
CA GLU A 297 3.29 7.34 19.15
C GLU A 297 3.86 7.27 20.58
N LYS A 298 5.17 7.45 20.74
CA LYS A 298 5.82 7.56 22.05
C LYS A 298 5.25 8.73 22.86
N GLN A 299 5.07 9.88 22.21
CA GLN A 299 4.48 11.05 22.85
C GLN A 299 3.04 10.79 23.31
N LYS A 300 2.21 10.16 22.49
CA LYS A 300 0.86 9.78 22.90
C LYS A 300 0.84 8.87 24.13
N ARG A 301 1.75 7.88 24.18
CA ARG A 301 1.87 6.99 25.35
C ARG A 301 2.28 7.75 26.62
N ILE A 302 3.18 8.74 26.49
CA ILE A 302 3.59 9.61 27.59
C ILE A 302 2.39 10.46 28.05
N ASP A 303 1.63 11.01 27.12
CA ASP A 303 0.47 11.85 27.44
C ASP A 303 -0.65 11.02 28.13
N GLU A 304 -0.90 9.80 27.65
CA GLU A 304 -1.82 8.87 28.32
C GLU A 304 -1.35 8.47 29.72
N TYR A 305 -0.05 8.23 29.87
CA TYR A 305 0.54 7.94 31.18
C TYR A 305 0.40 9.12 32.14
N ASN A 306 0.69 10.34 31.67
CA ASN A 306 0.54 11.56 32.45
C ASN A 306 -0.91 11.83 32.83
N LYS A 307 -1.87 11.53 31.91
CA LYS A 307 -3.31 11.62 32.18
C LYS A 307 -3.71 10.64 33.30
N LYS A 308 -3.27 9.37 33.21
CA LYS A 308 -3.50 8.37 34.25
C LYS A 308 -2.92 8.78 35.60
N ILE A 309 -1.70 9.34 35.65
CA ILE A 309 -1.10 9.88 36.87
C ILE A 309 -1.95 11.02 37.43
N THR A 310 -2.44 11.91 36.59
CA THR A 310 -3.28 13.04 37.01
C THR A 310 -4.63 12.57 37.57
N GLU A 311 -5.23 11.55 36.94
CA GLU A 311 -6.47 10.93 37.42
C GLU A 311 -6.26 10.17 38.75
N LEU A 312 -5.13 9.47 38.90
CA LEU A 312 -4.77 8.78 40.13
C LEU A 312 -4.49 9.77 41.26
N ASN A 313 -3.87 10.91 40.96
CA ASN A 313 -3.66 12.00 41.95
C ASN A 313 -4.99 12.63 42.39
N LYS A 314 -6.00 12.69 41.49
CA LYS A 314 -7.36 13.11 41.88
C LYS A 314 -8.10 12.08 42.75
N ALA A 315 -7.84 10.81 42.53
CA ALA A 315 -8.48 9.71 43.30
C ALA A 315 -8.00 9.65 44.76
N CYS A 316 -6.83 10.23 45.04
CA CYS A 316 -6.27 10.22 46.39
C CYS A 316 -6.61 11.47 47.24
N SER A 317 -7.66 12.19 46.88
CA SER A 317 -8.18 13.35 47.62
C SER A 317 -8.60 13.06 49.09
N ILE A 318 -8.70 11.75 49.44
CA ILE A 318 -9.09 11.32 50.80
C ILE A 318 -7.99 11.55 51.83
N CYS A 319 -6.71 11.52 51.46
CA CYS A 319 -5.61 11.73 52.39
C CYS A 319 -4.93 13.08 52.28
N ASN A 320 -5.35 13.95 51.36
CA ASN A 320 -4.86 15.35 51.18
C ASN A 320 -3.33 15.50 51.07
N ILE A 321 -2.63 14.45 50.59
CA ILE A 321 -1.17 14.41 50.46
C ILE A 321 -0.81 14.28 48.97
N ASN A 322 -0.15 15.27 48.40
CA ASN A 322 0.53 15.19 47.13
C ASN A 322 1.59 14.07 47.17
N TYR A 323 1.47 13.07 46.30
CA TYR A 323 2.27 11.84 46.26
C TYR A 323 1.96 10.82 47.37
N CYS A 324 0.74 10.31 47.37
CA CYS A 324 0.37 9.24 48.31
C CYS A 324 1.09 7.93 47.97
N LYS A 325 1.86 7.41 48.90
CA LYS A 325 2.58 6.11 48.78
C LYS A 325 1.66 4.89 48.55
N CYS A 326 0.38 4.99 48.84
CA CYS A 326 -0.59 3.92 48.61
C CYS A 326 -0.90 3.67 47.12
N VAL A 327 -0.82 4.72 46.32
CA VAL A 327 -1.10 4.61 44.85
C VAL A 327 0.15 4.17 44.10
N THR A 328 1.33 4.70 44.48
CA THR A 328 2.61 4.34 43.81
C THR A 328 3.04 2.90 44.06
N ASN A 329 2.70 2.30 45.23
CA ASN A 329 3.13 0.92 45.52
C ASN A 329 2.33 -0.17 44.78
N ASN A 330 1.09 0.10 44.36
CA ASN A 330 0.29 -0.88 43.64
C ASN A 330 0.54 -0.83 42.11
N PHE A 331 0.89 0.33 41.57
CA PHE A 331 1.11 0.46 40.12
C PHE A 331 2.52 0.05 39.67
N ILE A 332 3.51 0.20 40.53
CA ILE A 332 4.91 -0.21 40.24
C ILE A 332 5.08 -1.74 40.34
N LYS A 333 4.11 -2.46 40.95
CA LYS A 333 4.24 -3.89 41.20
C LYS A 333 4.07 -4.74 39.95
N ASP A 334 3.29 -4.31 38.96
CA ASP A 334 2.91 -5.15 37.81
C ASP A 334 3.76 -4.95 36.54
N GLU A 335 4.37 -3.78 36.32
CA GLU A 335 5.16 -3.55 35.11
C GLU A 335 6.70 -3.57 35.30
N TYR A 336 7.23 -3.50 36.53
CA TYR A 336 8.68 -3.39 36.78
C TYR A 336 9.31 -4.50 37.59
N ASN A 337 8.82 -5.74 37.43
CA ASN A 337 9.35 -6.87 38.19
C ASN A 337 10.77 -7.34 37.81
N ILE A 338 11.49 -6.64 36.90
CA ILE A 338 12.74 -7.19 36.32
C ILE A 338 13.93 -6.23 36.32
N ILE A 339 13.84 -5.02 36.86
CA ILE A 339 15.01 -4.12 36.84
C ILE A 339 15.76 -4.18 38.18
N LYS A 340 16.90 -4.88 38.15
CA LYS A 340 17.90 -4.83 39.24
C LYS A 340 18.83 -3.64 39.00
N CYS A 341 19.15 -2.89 40.04
CA CYS A 341 20.17 -1.85 39.97
C CYS A 341 21.52 -2.42 39.53
N SER A 342 22.11 -1.87 38.50
CA SER A 342 23.40 -2.30 37.94
C SER A 342 24.55 -2.15 38.93
N SER A 343 24.42 -1.22 39.92
CA SER A 343 25.47 -0.96 40.88
C SER A 343 25.38 -1.83 42.13
N CYS A 344 24.22 -2.32 42.56
CA CYS A 344 24.07 -3.10 43.78
C CYS A 344 23.27 -4.39 43.62
N ASN A 345 22.80 -4.70 42.45
CA ASN A 345 22.02 -5.89 42.08
C ASN A 345 20.73 -6.15 42.89
N LYS A 346 20.19 -5.12 43.56
CA LYS A 346 18.97 -5.20 44.40
C LYS A 346 17.74 -4.70 43.68
N ARG A 347 16.62 -5.42 43.81
CA ARG A 347 15.31 -5.07 43.17
C ARG A 347 14.63 -3.81 43.71
N LYS A 348 15.10 -3.26 44.79
CA LYS A 348 14.57 -2.01 45.41
C LYS A 348 15.73 -1.14 45.85
N CYS A 349 16.51 -0.66 44.88
CA CYS A 349 17.64 0.21 45.19
C CYS A 349 17.25 1.68 45.18
N LYS A 350 17.70 2.41 46.19
CA LYS A 350 17.56 3.86 46.26
C LYS A 350 18.55 4.61 45.33
N CYS A 351 19.42 3.89 44.63
CA CYS A 351 20.51 4.46 43.81
C CYS A 351 20.05 4.89 42.41
N VAL A 352 18.86 4.47 41.95
CA VAL A 352 18.37 4.82 40.60
C VAL A 352 17.81 6.22 40.62
N ARG A 353 18.51 7.17 40.02
CA ARG A 353 17.98 8.50 39.73
C ARG A 353 17.10 8.42 38.51
N ILE A 354 15.94 9.07 38.50
CA ILE A 354 14.96 9.13 37.42
C ILE A 354 15.59 9.60 36.08
N THR A 355 16.71 10.33 36.17
CA THR A 355 17.46 10.83 35.01
C THR A 355 18.17 9.76 34.20
N ASP A 356 18.34 8.54 34.72
CA ASP A 356 19.05 7.47 34.01
C ASP A 356 18.12 6.60 33.12
N PHE A 357 16.80 6.82 33.20
CA PHE A 357 15.79 6.12 32.42
C PHE A 357 15.61 6.70 31.00
N PHE A 358 16.10 7.88 30.71
CA PHE A 358 15.94 8.56 29.42
C PHE A 358 17.19 8.48 28.52
N LYS A 359 18.17 7.66 28.87
CA LYS A 359 19.40 7.48 28.08
C LYS A 359 19.57 6.06 27.47
N LYS A 360 18.49 5.45 27.08
CA LYS A 360 18.58 4.28 26.19
C LYS A 360 17.48 4.32 25.15
#